data_2520cba0a1bdaeb8df3183f428bdfd07
#
_entry.id   2520cba0a1bdaeb8df3183f428bdfd07
#
_cell.length_a   1.000
_cell.length_b   1.000
_cell.length_c   1.000
_cell.angle_alpha   90.00
_cell.angle_beta   90.00
_cell.angle_gamma   90.00
#
_symmetry.space_group_name_H-M   'P 1'
#
loop_
_entity.id
_entity.type
_entity.pdbx_description
1 polymer ?
#
loop_
_entity_poly.entity_id
_entity_poly.type
_entity_poly.pdbx_seq_one_letter_code
_entity_poly.pdbx_strand_id
1 'polypeptide(L)'
;MSTEMLKAGWYWFARFGCRLFCAIVFRYRVHGRENVPQTGPVILASNHQSYLDPVYCGVGLARHLVYVARDSLFRYRLFAFLIHSLNAIPVSRDKADIAAMRAIIARLQGGAAECLDPEGTRTRDGRIIPVKAGFGLLCRRAKAVVVPVLIDGAFETWPRHRRFFRPGAIRVQFGAPLSPAQIETMSNEELAETLTRTLRQMQHTSRLQQGKRPYAYEG
;
A
#
# COMPACT_ATOMS: atom_id res chain seq x y z
N MET A 1 28.34 -7.41 15.80
CA MET A 1 26.93 -7.30 15.41
C MET A 1 26.91 -7.16 13.89
N SER A 2 26.24 -8.04 13.15
CA SER A 2 26.26 -7.98 11.68
C SER A 2 25.51 -6.75 11.15
N THR A 3 25.93 -6.20 10.02
CA THR A 3 25.28 -5.04 9.37
C THR A 3 23.78 -5.28 9.14
N GLU A 4 23.39 -6.52 8.91
CA GLU A 4 21.99 -6.92 8.74
C GLU A 4 21.17 -6.83 10.03
N MET A 5 21.76 -7.17 11.17
CA MET A 5 21.09 -7.01 12.48
C MET A 5 20.87 -5.54 12.82
N LEU A 6 21.82 -4.67 12.49
CA LEU A 6 21.68 -3.21 12.67
C LEU A 6 20.58 -2.64 11.78
N LYS A 7 20.50 -3.05 10.50
CA LYS A 7 19.44 -2.63 9.60
C LYS A 7 18.06 -3.09 10.07
N ALA A 8 17.96 -4.34 10.51
CA ALA A 8 16.71 -4.87 11.06
C ALA A 8 16.29 -4.10 12.32
N GLY A 9 17.20 -3.86 13.26
CA GLY A 9 16.93 -3.06 14.46
C GLY A 9 16.48 -1.65 14.14
N TRP A 10 17.15 -0.99 13.18
CA TRP A 10 16.76 0.33 12.70
C TRP A 10 15.34 0.36 12.09
N TYR A 11 15.01 -0.61 11.25
CA TYR A 11 13.68 -0.73 10.67
C TYR A 11 12.59 -0.83 11.74
N TRP A 12 12.80 -1.70 12.73
CA TRP A 12 11.84 -1.88 13.83
C TRP A 12 11.70 -0.64 14.70
N PHE A 13 12.80 0.05 14.97
CA PHE A 13 12.81 1.33 15.70
C PHE A 13 12.02 2.41 14.93
N ALA A 14 12.33 2.61 13.65
CA ALA A 14 11.64 3.57 12.80
C ALA A 14 10.14 3.25 12.70
N ARG A 15 9.80 1.96 12.52
CA ARG A 15 8.41 1.50 12.49
C ARG A 15 7.68 1.75 13.81
N PHE A 16 8.32 1.50 14.95
CA PHE A 16 7.74 1.78 16.27
C PHE A 16 7.44 3.27 16.43
N GLY A 17 8.38 4.14 16.09
CA GLY A 17 8.17 5.60 16.09
C GLY A 17 7.01 6.03 15.19
N CYS A 18 6.95 5.52 13.95
CA CYS A 18 5.83 5.77 13.03
C CYS A 18 4.49 5.26 13.61
N ARG A 19 4.48 4.09 14.25
CA ARG A 19 3.27 3.53 14.86
C ARG A 19 2.78 4.38 16.01
N LEU A 20 3.69 4.83 16.87
CA LEU A 20 3.36 5.72 18.00
C LEU A 20 2.81 7.06 17.48
N PHE A 21 3.47 7.65 16.50
CA PHE A 21 3.02 8.86 15.83
C PHE A 21 1.61 8.69 15.23
N CYS A 22 1.38 7.61 14.47
CA CYS A 22 0.08 7.31 13.89
C CYS A 22 -1.00 7.09 14.96
N ALA A 23 -0.68 6.44 16.07
CA ALA A 23 -1.62 6.20 17.15
C ALA A 23 -2.05 7.51 17.81
N ILE A 24 -1.10 8.42 18.09
CA ILE A 24 -1.36 9.70 18.76
C ILE A 24 -2.08 10.69 17.84
N VAL A 25 -1.54 10.89 16.62
CA VAL A 25 -2.02 11.96 15.74
C VAL A 25 -3.25 11.53 14.92
N PHE A 26 -3.31 10.25 14.50
CA PHE A 26 -4.33 9.78 13.57
C PHE A 26 -5.32 8.78 14.16
N ARG A 27 -5.32 8.57 15.47
CA ARG A 27 -6.21 7.57 16.10
C ARG A 27 -6.25 6.27 15.28
N TYR A 28 -5.06 5.83 14.84
CA TYR A 28 -4.84 4.76 13.90
C TYR A 28 -5.42 3.43 14.39
N ARG A 29 -6.22 2.79 13.56
CA ARG A 29 -6.78 1.47 13.81
C ARG A 29 -6.53 0.55 12.62
N VAL A 30 -6.30 -0.73 12.89
CA VAL A 30 -6.02 -1.74 11.86
C VAL A 30 -6.80 -3.00 12.12
N HIS A 31 -7.32 -3.61 11.04
CA HIS A 31 -8.13 -4.82 11.04
C HIS A 31 -7.65 -5.79 9.94
N GLY A 32 -7.90 -7.09 10.10
CA GLY A 32 -7.64 -8.10 9.07
C GLY A 32 -6.17 -8.44 8.86
N ARG A 33 -5.29 -8.20 9.84
CA ARG A 33 -3.84 -8.51 9.74
C ARG A 33 -3.57 -9.98 9.45
N GLU A 34 -4.42 -10.84 9.95
CA GLU A 34 -4.42 -12.29 9.77
C GLU A 34 -4.57 -12.71 8.32
N ASN A 35 -5.12 -11.86 7.46
CA ASN A 35 -5.26 -12.08 6.03
C ASN A 35 -3.94 -11.93 5.26
N VAL A 36 -2.89 -11.41 5.90
CA VAL A 36 -1.60 -11.21 5.25
C VAL A 36 -0.67 -12.38 5.55
N PRO A 37 -0.30 -13.20 4.55
CA PRO A 37 0.64 -14.30 4.73
C PRO A 37 1.96 -13.81 5.34
N GLN A 38 2.48 -14.54 6.32
CA GLN A 38 3.73 -14.17 7.00
C GLN A 38 4.97 -14.45 6.15
N THR A 39 4.89 -15.37 5.21
CA THR A 39 5.98 -15.78 4.31
C THR A 39 5.51 -15.82 2.86
N GLY A 40 6.45 -15.95 1.93
CA GLY A 40 6.19 -16.02 0.50
C GLY A 40 5.83 -14.66 -0.14
N PRO A 41 5.65 -14.61 -1.46
CA PRO A 41 5.38 -13.38 -2.20
C PRO A 41 3.98 -12.84 -1.88
N VAL A 42 3.90 -11.57 -1.46
CA VAL A 42 2.64 -10.90 -1.16
C VAL A 42 2.62 -9.50 -1.77
N ILE A 43 1.56 -9.17 -2.46
CA ILE A 43 1.24 -7.82 -2.92
C ILE A 43 0.09 -7.27 -2.08
N LEU A 44 0.34 -6.18 -1.38
CA LEU A 44 -0.68 -5.39 -0.71
C LEU A 44 -1.21 -4.37 -1.72
N ALA A 45 -2.37 -4.65 -2.31
CA ALA A 45 -3.01 -3.79 -3.30
C ALA A 45 -3.81 -2.70 -2.57
N SER A 46 -3.19 -1.55 -2.36
CA SER A 46 -3.74 -0.45 -1.57
C SER A 46 -4.42 0.61 -2.45
N ASN A 47 -5.51 1.19 -1.95
CA ASN A 47 -5.99 2.45 -2.50
C ASN A 47 -5.02 3.59 -2.17
N HIS A 48 -5.03 4.67 -2.97
CA HIS A 48 -4.04 5.74 -2.86
C HIS A 48 -4.68 7.10 -2.55
N GLN A 49 -4.64 7.52 -1.30
CA GLN A 49 -5.28 8.75 -0.82
C GLN A 49 -4.29 9.83 -0.34
N SER A 50 -3.13 9.42 0.19
CA SER A 50 -2.22 10.30 0.92
C SER A 50 -0.76 10.03 0.59
N TYR A 51 0.11 10.93 1.04
CA TYR A 51 1.58 10.71 1.04
C TYR A 51 2.01 9.65 2.08
N LEU A 52 1.20 9.40 3.11
CA LEU A 52 1.50 8.48 4.20
C LEU A 52 0.91 7.08 4.02
N ASP A 53 0.24 6.79 2.90
CA ASP A 53 -0.37 5.47 2.68
C ASP A 53 0.61 4.31 2.87
N PRO A 54 1.87 4.36 2.36
CA PRO A 54 2.84 3.29 2.61
C PRO A 54 3.18 3.13 4.10
N VAL A 55 3.24 4.25 4.85
CA VAL A 55 3.47 4.22 6.30
C VAL A 55 2.30 3.57 7.01
N TYR A 56 1.05 3.94 6.66
CA TYR A 56 -0.15 3.35 7.26
C TYR A 56 -0.23 1.84 7.01
N CYS A 57 0.11 1.39 5.81
CA CYS A 57 0.22 -0.03 5.51
C CYS A 57 1.27 -0.73 6.39
N GLY A 58 2.49 -0.18 6.44
CA GLY A 58 3.62 -0.83 7.11
C GLY A 58 3.51 -0.89 8.61
N VAL A 59 3.03 0.17 9.27
CA VAL A 59 2.88 0.17 10.73
C VAL A 59 1.77 -0.79 11.19
N GLY A 60 0.87 -1.17 10.29
CA GLY A 60 -0.21 -2.13 10.53
C GLY A 60 0.24 -3.57 10.67
N LEU A 61 1.39 -3.95 10.10
CA LEU A 61 1.83 -5.34 9.96
C LEU A 61 3.04 -5.66 10.83
N ALA A 62 3.19 -6.92 11.19
CA ALA A 62 4.43 -7.43 11.81
C ALA A 62 5.49 -7.76 10.73
N ARG A 63 5.06 -8.04 9.50
CA ARG A 63 5.92 -8.39 8.39
C ARG A 63 6.67 -7.17 7.86
N HIS A 64 7.93 -7.35 7.47
CA HIS A 64 8.73 -6.35 6.79
C HIS A 64 8.19 -6.11 5.37
N LEU A 65 7.94 -4.85 5.03
CA LEU A 65 7.48 -4.45 3.70
C LEU A 65 8.59 -3.80 2.91
N VAL A 66 8.59 -4.05 1.62
CA VAL A 66 9.33 -3.27 0.63
C VAL A 66 8.38 -2.21 0.06
N TYR A 67 8.90 -1.02 -0.16
CA TYR A 67 8.13 0.11 -0.64
C TYR A 67 8.61 0.55 -2.01
N VAL A 68 7.69 1.05 -2.81
CA VAL A 68 8.00 1.72 -4.08
C VAL A 68 7.86 3.22 -3.88
N ALA A 69 8.90 3.97 -4.15
CA ALA A 69 8.91 5.42 -3.96
C ALA A 69 9.29 6.14 -5.26
N ARG A 70 8.67 7.29 -5.49
CA ARG A 70 8.99 8.09 -6.68
C ARG A 70 10.45 8.53 -6.64
N ASP A 71 11.16 8.43 -7.77
CA ASP A 71 12.56 8.83 -7.94
C ASP A 71 12.85 10.26 -7.49
N SER A 72 11.92 11.19 -7.72
CA SER A 72 12.03 12.57 -7.26
C SER A 72 12.18 12.73 -5.74
N LEU A 73 11.72 11.77 -4.94
CA LEU A 73 11.85 11.79 -3.48
C LEU A 73 13.29 11.54 -3.03
N PHE A 74 14.06 10.84 -3.85
CA PHE A 74 15.48 10.56 -3.60
C PHE A 74 16.40 11.78 -3.84
N ARG A 75 15.89 12.89 -4.37
CA ARG A 75 16.65 14.15 -4.51
C ARG A 75 16.89 14.84 -3.17
N TYR A 76 16.03 14.61 -2.17
CA TYR A 76 16.17 15.22 -0.85
C TYR A 76 17.03 14.33 0.04
N ARG A 77 18.30 14.67 0.26
CA ARG A 77 19.33 13.83 0.90
C ARG A 77 18.88 13.13 2.20
N LEU A 78 18.30 13.86 3.15
CA LEU A 78 17.80 13.31 4.42
C LEU A 78 16.64 12.34 4.20
N PHE A 79 15.71 12.70 3.32
CA PHE A 79 14.56 11.85 3.01
C PHE A 79 14.98 10.63 2.19
N ALA A 80 15.93 10.81 1.25
CA ALA A 80 16.52 9.71 0.50
C ALA A 80 17.21 8.70 1.43
N PHE A 81 17.99 9.18 2.41
CA PHE A 81 18.60 8.30 3.42
C PHE A 81 17.53 7.50 4.19
N LEU A 82 16.45 8.17 4.64
CA LEU A 82 15.37 7.50 5.35
C LEU A 82 14.69 6.42 4.51
N ILE A 83 14.23 6.76 3.29
CA ILE A 83 13.51 5.81 2.44
C ILE A 83 14.41 4.68 1.92
N HIS A 84 15.70 4.94 1.68
CA HIS A 84 16.67 3.89 1.41
C HIS A 84 16.87 2.95 2.60
N SER A 85 16.95 3.49 3.81
CA SER A 85 17.09 2.68 5.03
C SER A 85 15.84 1.81 5.29
N LEU A 86 14.70 2.17 4.70
CA LEU A 86 13.45 1.42 4.72
C LEU A 86 13.29 0.53 3.46
N ASN A 87 14.36 0.30 2.69
CA ASN A 87 14.39 -0.52 1.47
C ASN A 87 13.42 -0.07 0.36
N ALA A 88 13.15 1.24 0.24
CA ALA A 88 12.32 1.75 -0.84
C ALA A 88 13.03 1.64 -2.20
N ILE A 89 12.26 1.23 -3.23
CA ILE A 89 12.72 1.16 -4.63
C ILE A 89 12.35 2.46 -5.33
N PRO A 90 13.31 3.17 -5.97
CA PRO A 90 12.98 4.31 -6.81
C PRO A 90 12.27 3.86 -8.09
N VAL A 91 11.17 4.53 -8.43
CA VAL A 91 10.42 4.30 -9.66
C VAL A 91 10.16 5.61 -10.38
N SER A 92 10.48 5.67 -11.67
CA SER A 92 10.10 6.79 -12.53
C SER A 92 8.64 6.64 -12.97
N ARG A 93 7.86 7.73 -12.88
CA ARG A 93 6.46 7.74 -13.34
C ARG A 93 6.29 8.19 -14.78
N ASP A 94 7.32 8.78 -15.36
CA ASP A 94 7.23 9.44 -16.66
C ASP A 94 7.46 8.49 -17.84
N LYS A 95 7.92 7.28 -17.57
CA LYS A 95 8.07 6.18 -18.56
C LYS A 95 7.61 4.88 -17.90
N ALA A 96 7.07 3.96 -18.71
CA ALA A 96 6.85 2.59 -18.24
C ALA A 96 8.22 2.03 -17.79
N ASP A 97 8.47 2.06 -16.47
CA ASP A 97 9.77 1.67 -15.92
C ASP A 97 9.83 0.15 -15.84
N ILE A 98 10.20 -0.46 -16.98
CA ILE A 98 10.36 -1.91 -17.11
C ILE A 98 11.41 -2.44 -16.12
N ALA A 99 12.45 -1.65 -15.84
CA ALA A 99 13.50 -2.05 -14.90
C ALA A 99 12.94 -2.11 -13.47
N ALA A 100 12.16 -1.10 -13.06
CA ALA A 100 11.49 -1.09 -11.77
C ALA A 100 10.48 -2.25 -11.65
N MET A 101 9.69 -2.52 -12.69
CA MET A 101 8.76 -3.66 -12.69
C MET A 101 9.50 -5.00 -12.53
N ARG A 102 10.61 -5.20 -13.25
CA ARG A 102 11.46 -6.39 -13.08
C ARG A 102 12.03 -6.50 -11.68
N ALA A 103 12.49 -5.39 -11.07
CA ALA A 103 13.01 -5.37 -9.71
C ALA A 103 11.94 -5.74 -8.68
N ILE A 104 10.71 -5.22 -8.83
CA ILE A 104 9.55 -5.57 -8.00
C ILE A 104 9.26 -7.08 -8.11
N ILE A 105 9.15 -7.61 -9.34
CA ILE A 105 8.87 -9.04 -9.56
C ILE A 105 9.97 -9.91 -8.93
N ALA A 106 11.25 -9.58 -9.14
CA ALA A 106 12.36 -10.35 -8.58
C ALA A 106 12.33 -10.39 -7.04
N ARG A 107 12.01 -9.27 -6.38
CA ARG A 107 11.89 -9.23 -4.92
C ARG A 107 10.68 -10.05 -4.42
N LEU A 108 9.54 -9.93 -5.08
CA LEU A 108 8.36 -10.73 -4.77
C LEU A 108 8.67 -12.22 -4.90
N GLN A 109 9.31 -12.64 -6.01
CA GLN A 109 9.74 -14.03 -6.21
C GLN A 109 10.74 -14.51 -5.15
N GLY A 110 11.54 -13.59 -4.59
CA GLY A 110 12.39 -13.84 -3.42
C GLY A 110 11.63 -13.90 -2.09
N GLY A 111 10.29 -13.85 -2.12
CA GLY A 111 9.45 -13.98 -0.94
C GLY A 111 9.17 -12.67 -0.21
N ALA A 112 9.41 -11.50 -0.83
CA ALA A 112 9.09 -10.21 -0.23
C ALA A 112 7.59 -9.95 -0.15
N ALA A 113 7.20 -9.01 0.74
CA ALA A 113 5.89 -8.38 0.73
C ALA A 113 6.03 -6.93 0.26
N GLU A 114 5.24 -6.51 -0.70
CA GLU A 114 5.29 -5.17 -1.28
C GLU A 114 3.94 -4.47 -1.19
N CYS A 115 3.96 -3.16 -0.85
CA CYS A 115 2.78 -2.31 -0.90
C CYS A 115 2.78 -1.56 -2.23
N LEU A 116 1.74 -1.77 -3.02
CA LEU A 116 1.58 -1.17 -4.33
C LEU A 116 0.22 -0.48 -4.43
N ASP A 117 0.20 0.66 -5.13
CA ASP A 117 -1.01 1.44 -5.39
C ASP A 117 -1.47 1.21 -6.84
N PRO A 118 -2.33 0.21 -7.12
CA PRO A 118 -2.68 -0.19 -8.47
C PRO A 118 -3.53 0.86 -9.23
N GLU A 119 -4.04 1.87 -8.54
CA GLU A 119 -4.67 3.06 -9.11
C GLU A 119 -3.66 3.91 -9.92
N GLY A 120 -2.37 3.86 -9.57
CA GLY A 120 -1.28 4.57 -10.22
C GLY A 120 -1.22 6.07 -9.95
N THR A 121 -2.20 6.64 -9.25
CA THR A 121 -2.22 8.05 -8.82
C THR A 121 -3.08 8.23 -7.58
N ARG A 122 -2.79 9.27 -6.79
CA ARG A 122 -3.63 9.60 -5.63
C ARG A 122 -4.96 10.18 -6.06
N THR A 123 -6.01 9.79 -5.35
CA THR A 123 -7.36 10.32 -5.54
C THR A 123 -7.41 11.84 -5.40
N ARG A 124 -8.40 12.46 -6.05
CA ARG A 124 -8.66 13.90 -5.97
C ARG A 124 -9.77 14.26 -4.99
N ASP A 125 -10.64 13.31 -4.69
CA ASP A 125 -11.90 13.51 -3.95
C ASP A 125 -12.14 12.46 -2.84
N GLY A 126 -11.20 11.54 -2.62
CA GLY A 126 -11.28 10.47 -1.63
C GLY A 126 -11.93 9.18 -2.15
N ARG A 127 -12.47 9.19 -3.37
CA ARG A 127 -13.01 7.99 -4.02
C ARG A 127 -11.89 7.07 -4.48
N ILE A 128 -12.18 5.78 -4.54
CA ILE A 128 -11.26 4.78 -5.08
C ILE A 128 -11.33 4.82 -6.61
N ILE A 129 -10.18 5.08 -7.21
CA ILE A 129 -9.99 5.08 -8.66
C ILE A 129 -9.92 3.63 -9.15
N PRO A 130 -10.44 3.30 -10.35
CA PRO A 130 -10.32 1.96 -10.89
C PRO A 130 -8.86 1.46 -10.93
N VAL A 131 -8.66 0.21 -10.53
CA VAL A 131 -7.38 -0.50 -10.65
C VAL A 131 -7.03 -0.64 -12.13
N LYS A 132 -5.77 -0.42 -12.46
CA LYS A 132 -5.29 -0.56 -13.85
C LYS A 132 -5.14 -2.04 -14.23
N ALA A 133 -5.63 -2.42 -15.41
CA ALA A 133 -5.55 -3.81 -15.92
C ALA A 133 -4.12 -4.36 -15.95
N GLY A 134 -3.12 -3.52 -16.26
CA GLY A 134 -1.70 -3.91 -16.24
C GLY A 134 -1.18 -4.45 -14.89
N PHE A 135 -1.89 -4.19 -13.79
CA PHE A 135 -1.57 -4.72 -12.47
C PHE A 135 -1.69 -6.25 -12.43
N GLY A 136 -2.63 -6.85 -13.16
CA GLY A 136 -2.81 -8.29 -13.26
C GLY A 136 -1.59 -9.02 -13.83
N LEU A 137 -0.92 -8.43 -14.82
CA LEU A 137 0.31 -8.99 -15.38
C LEU A 137 1.44 -9.08 -14.34
N LEU A 138 1.58 -8.05 -13.51
CA LEU A 138 2.57 -8.04 -12.40
C LEU A 138 2.25 -9.13 -11.39
N CYS A 139 0.99 -9.26 -10.97
CA CYS A 139 0.55 -10.27 -10.00
C CYS A 139 0.86 -11.69 -10.47
N ARG A 140 0.53 -12.02 -11.74
CA ARG A 140 0.80 -13.34 -12.32
C ARG A 140 2.29 -13.62 -12.43
N ARG A 141 3.08 -12.68 -12.94
CA ARG A 141 4.53 -12.87 -13.07
C ARG A 141 5.22 -13.05 -11.72
N ALA A 142 4.74 -12.37 -10.70
CA ALA A 142 5.25 -12.48 -9.34
C ALA A 142 4.79 -13.77 -8.63
N LYS A 143 3.74 -14.43 -9.12
CA LYS A 143 3.06 -15.57 -8.45
C LYS A 143 2.73 -15.23 -6.99
N ALA A 144 2.31 -13.98 -6.76
CA ALA A 144 2.11 -13.45 -5.43
C ALA A 144 0.65 -13.60 -4.99
N VAL A 145 0.45 -13.79 -3.68
CA VAL A 145 -0.86 -13.59 -3.04
C VAL A 145 -1.16 -12.09 -3.09
N VAL A 146 -2.36 -11.71 -3.52
CA VAL A 146 -2.81 -10.32 -3.55
C VAL A 146 -3.79 -10.07 -2.41
N VAL A 147 -3.45 -9.13 -1.52
CA VAL A 147 -4.32 -8.73 -0.40
C VAL A 147 -4.83 -7.32 -0.70
N PRO A 148 -6.15 -7.12 -0.88
CA PRO A 148 -6.71 -5.78 -1.00
C PRO A 148 -6.54 -5.04 0.32
N VAL A 149 -6.07 -3.80 0.28
CA VAL A 149 -5.86 -2.99 1.49
C VAL A 149 -6.62 -1.68 1.37
N LEU A 150 -7.57 -1.49 2.25
CA LEU A 150 -8.25 -0.21 2.38
C LEU A 150 -7.52 0.68 3.38
N ILE A 151 -7.22 1.91 2.99
CA ILE A 151 -6.82 3.01 3.86
C ILE A 151 -7.94 4.06 3.80
N ASP A 152 -8.71 4.19 4.88
CA ASP A 152 -9.80 5.16 4.98
C ASP A 152 -9.46 6.26 5.98
N GLY A 153 -9.82 7.50 5.65
CA GLY A 153 -9.51 8.70 6.44
C GLY A 153 -8.22 9.42 6.01
N ALA A 154 -7.39 8.81 5.16
CA ALA A 154 -6.12 9.40 4.74
C ALA A 154 -6.31 10.62 3.83
N PHE A 155 -7.36 10.63 3.00
CA PHE A 155 -7.72 11.79 2.20
C PHE A 155 -8.12 12.99 3.06
N GLU A 156 -8.88 12.78 4.11
CA GLU A 156 -9.30 13.84 5.03
C GLU A 156 -8.13 14.43 5.82
N THR A 157 -7.11 13.62 6.11
CA THR A 157 -5.95 14.04 6.90
C THR A 157 -4.86 14.70 6.07
N TRP A 158 -4.46 14.11 4.94
CA TRP A 158 -3.41 14.67 4.09
C TRP A 158 -3.60 14.34 2.61
N PRO A 159 -4.56 14.99 1.94
CA PRO A 159 -4.75 14.85 0.50
C PRO A 159 -3.61 15.49 -0.30
N ARG A 160 -3.52 15.11 -1.58
CA ARG A 160 -2.44 15.56 -2.50
C ARG A 160 -2.28 17.08 -2.66
N HIS A 161 -3.36 17.84 -2.46
CA HIS A 161 -3.40 19.30 -2.64
C HIS A 161 -3.03 20.08 -1.38
N ARG A 162 -2.88 19.42 -0.21
CA ARG A 162 -2.49 20.08 1.04
C ARG A 162 -1.00 19.96 1.30
N ARG A 163 -0.41 21.06 1.78
CA ARG A 163 1.00 21.11 2.17
C ARG A 163 1.26 20.40 3.50
N PHE A 164 0.32 20.47 4.44
CA PHE A 164 0.46 19.92 5.79
C PHE A 164 -0.68 18.94 6.09
N PHE A 165 -0.38 17.96 6.92
CA PHE A 165 -1.40 17.04 7.43
C PHE A 165 -2.24 17.68 8.54
N ARG A 166 -3.39 17.08 8.81
CA ARG A 166 -4.26 17.39 9.96
C ARG A 166 -4.47 16.13 10.78
N PRO A 167 -4.61 16.25 12.12
CA PRO A 167 -5.04 15.12 12.93
C PRO A 167 -6.38 14.57 12.44
N GLY A 168 -6.59 13.25 12.59
CA GLY A 168 -7.81 12.62 12.14
C GLY A 168 -7.88 11.15 12.54
N ALA A 169 -8.87 10.43 12.02
CA ALA A 169 -8.99 8.98 12.22
C ALA A 169 -8.60 8.25 10.96
N ILE A 170 -7.60 7.37 11.07
CA ILE A 170 -7.15 6.49 9.99
C ILE A 170 -7.55 5.05 10.34
N ARG A 171 -8.21 4.38 9.41
CA ARG A 171 -8.49 2.95 9.48
C ARG A 171 -7.81 2.24 8.33
N VAL A 172 -7.04 1.21 8.65
CA VAL A 172 -6.45 0.29 7.67
C VAL A 172 -7.10 -1.07 7.81
N GLN A 173 -7.55 -1.61 6.70
CA GLN A 173 -8.19 -2.92 6.67
C GLN A 173 -7.56 -3.78 5.59
N PHE A 174 -7.05 -4.95 5.98
CA PHE A 174 -6.57 -5.98 5.06
C PHE A 174 -7.74 -6.91 4.74
N GLY A 175 -8.15 -6.93 3.47
CA GLY A 175 -9.25 -7.76 2.98
C GLY A 175 -8.85 -9.22 2.77
N ALA A 176 -9.80 -10.03 2.31
CA ALA A 176 -9.55 -11.44 1.99
C ALA A 176 -8.50 -11.57 0.88
N PRO A 177 -7.50 -12.46 1.03
CA PRO A 177 -6.45 -12.62 0.04
C PRO A 177 -6.96 -13.36 -1.20
N LEU A 178 -6.45 -12.96 -2.37
CA LEU A 178 -6.58 -13.70 -3.62
C LEU A 178 -5.32 -14.55 -3.81
N SER A 179 -5.48 -15.86 -3.94
CA SER A 179 -4.37 -16.78 -4.18
C SER A 179 -3.87 -16.68 -5.63
N PRO A 180 -2.61 -17.06 -5.91
CA PRO A 180 -2.11 -17.12 -7.27
C PRO A 180 -2.99 -17.98 -8.21
N ALA A 181 -3.54 -19.08 -7.71
CA ALA A 181 -4.44 -19.95 -8.48
C ALA A 181 -5.73 -19.22 -8.91
N GLN A 182 -6.35 -18.44 -8.00
CA GLN A 182 -7.49 -17.61 -8.35
C GLN A 182 -7.15 -16.51 -9.36
N ILE A 183 -5.95 -15.92 -9.24
CA ILE A 183 -5.49 -14.87 -10.16
C ILE A 183 -5.25 -15.42 -11.57
N GLU A 184 -4.74 -16.65 -11.69
CA GLU A 184 -4.50 -17.31 -12.99
C GLU A 184 -5.81 -17.59 -13.75
N THR A 185 -6.94 -17.76 -13.08
CA THR A 185 -8.25 -18.00 -13.72
C THR A 185 -8.93 -16.72 -14.23
N MET A 186 -8.43 -15.54 -13.86
CA MET A 186 -9.00 -14.24 -14.23
C MET A 186 -8.23 -13.61 -15.39
N SER A 187 -8.89 -12.85 -16.25
CA SER A 187 -8.22 -11.89 -17.14
C SER A 187 -7.60 -10.74 -16.34
N ASN A 188 -6.81 -9.88 -16.98
CA ASN A 188 -6.27 -8.68 -16.32
C ASN A 188 -7.38 -7.71 -15.91
N GLU A 189 -8.37 -7.58 -16.76
CA GLU A 189 -9.54 -6.73 -16.61
C GLU A 189 -10.41 -7.21 -15.46
N GLU A 190 -10.73 -8.52 -15.43
CA GLU A 190 -11.53 -9.13 -14.35
C GLU A 190 -10.86 -9.00 -12.99
N LEU A 191 -9.53 -9.17 -12.89
CA LEU A 191 -8.80 -8.96 -11.64
C LEU A 191 -8.86 -7.48 -11.20
N ALA A 192 -8.68 -6.56 -12.15
CA ALA A 192 -8.73 -5.12 -11.87
C ALA A 192 -10.12 -4.69 -11.39
N GLU A 193 -11.19 -5.16 -12.03
CA GLU A 193 -12.58 -4.91 -11.63
C GLU A 193 -12.89 -5.53 -10.27
N THR A 194 -12.45 -6.76 -10.03
CA THR A 194 -12.66 -7.46 -8.75
C THR A 194 -12.00 -6.71 -7.61
N LEU A 195 -10.74 -6.27 -7.77
CA LEU A 195 -10.04 -5.47 -6.77
C LEU A 195 -10.69 -4.11 -6.56
N THR A 196 -11.10 -3.44 -7.64
CA THR A 196 -11.81 -2.15 -7.57
C THR A 196 -13.09 -2.27 -6.78
N ARG A 197 -13.92 -3.26 -7.11
CA ARG A 197 -15.20 -3.53 -6.43
C ARG A 197 -14.98 -3.87 -4.96
N THR A 198 -14.01 -4.73 -4.67
CA THR A 198 -13.65 -5.12 -3.29
C THR A 198 -13.23 -3.90 -2.46
N LEU A 199 -12.33 -3.07 -2.96
CA LEU A 199 -11.87 -1.87 -2.25
C LEU A 199 -13.00 -0.87 -2.03
N ARG A 200 -13.88 -0.65 -3.03
CA ARG A 200 -15.05 0.23 -2.91
C ARG A 200 -16.04 -0.29 -1.86
N GLN A 201 -16.30 -1.60 -1.84
CA GLN A 201 -17.15 -2.23 -0.84
C GLN A 201 -16.56 -2.11 0.57
N MET A 202 -15.26 -2.35 0.73
CA MET A 202 -14.56 -2.16 2.00
C MET A 202 -14.66 -0.70 2.46
N GLN A 203 -14.48 0.28 1.56
CA GLN A 203 -14.60 1.70 1.89
C GLN A 203 -16.03 2.06 2.30
N HIS A 204 -17.03 1.57 1.58
CA HIS A 204 -18.43 1.78 1.91
C HIS A 204 -18.74 1.30 3.33
N THR A 205 -18.37 0.05 3.63
CA THR A 205 -18.59 -0.56 4.95
C THR A 205 -17.82 0.16 6.06
N SER A 206 -16.54 0.49 5.82
CA SER A 206 -15.71 1.23 6.79
C SER A 206 -16.32 2.59 7.15
N ARG A 207 -16.82 3.32 6.16
CA ARG A 207 -17.42 4.64 6.36
C ARG A 207 -18.73 4.56 7.13
N LEU A 208 -19.61 3.59 6.82
CA LEU A 208 -20.84 3.35 7.59
C LEU A 208 -20.54 3.04 9.06
N GLN A 209 -19.56 2.17 9.32
CA GLN A 209 -19.13 1.84 10.70
C GLN A 209 -18.55 3.04 11.46
N GLN A 210 -18.14 4.08 10.77
CA GLN A 210 -17.66 5.34 11.34
C GLN A 210 -18.75 6.42 11.46
N GLY A 211 -19.97 6.13 11.06
CA GLY A 211 -21.05 7.12 10.96
C GLY A 211 -20.80 8.19 9.88
N LYS A 212 -19.92 7.90 8.91
CA LYS A 212 -19.62 8.79 7.79
C LYS A 212 -20.49 8.45 6.59
N ARG A 213 -20.84 9.45 5.78
CA ARG A 213 -21.53 9.20 4.49
C ARG A 213 -20.59 8.43 3.57
N PRO A 214 -21.02 7.28 3.00
CA PRO A 214 -20.27 6.58 1.97
C PRO A 214 -20.08 7.43 0.72
N TYR A 215 -19.02 7.16 -0.03
CA TYR A 215 -18.87 7.75 -1.36
C TYR A 215 -19.86 7.10 -2.33
N ALA A 216 -20.47 7.91 -3.20
CA ALA A 216 -21.25 7.40 -4.32
C ALA A 216 -20.29 7.04 -5.46
N TYR A 217 -20.41 5.84 -5.98
CA TYR A 217 -19.76 5.39 -7.20
C TYR A 217 -20.84 5.27 -8.27
N GLU A 218 -20.60 5.89 -9.43
CA GLU A 218 -21.44 5.65 -10.60
C GLU A 218 -21.25 4.17 -11.00
N GLY A 219 -22.38 3.51 -11.27
CA GLY A 219 -22.44 2.09 -11.60
C GLY A 219 -21.81 1.76 -12.96
#